data_dc82d968dce51af3d8add383e0f049b9
#
_entry.id   dc82d968dce51af3d8add383e0f049b9
#
_cell.length_a   1.000
_cell.length_b   1.000
_cell.length_c   1.000
_cell.angle_alpha   90.00
_cell.angle_beta   90.00
_cell.angle_gamma   90.00
#
_symmetry.space_group_name_H-M   'P 1'
#
loop_
_entity.id
_entity.type
_entity.pdbx_description
1 polymer ?
#
loop_
_entity_poly.entity_id
_entity_poly.type
_entity_poly.pdbx_seq_one_letter_code
_entity_poly.pdbx_strand_id
1 'polypeptide(L)'
;MRLRKTFIPESDQAVDYGIDFYAMQTVEAPDGRRIMIGWMQNWDTCSNNRIPKGKWFGQMSIPRELSIKDGRLIQKPVREIENLRTDKVEYKNVTFEINN
;
A
#
# COMPACT_ATOMS: atom_id res chain seq x y z
N MET A 1 11.03 -39.65 11.14
CA MET A 1 10.09 -38.79 11.91
C MET A 1 9.54 -37.69 11.02
N ARG A 2 8.23 -37.64 10.83
CA ARG A 2 7.60 -36.54 10.12
C ARG A 2 7.37 -35.38 11.08
N LEU A 3 8.04 -34.26 10.84
CA LEU A 3 7.73 -33.01 11.53
C LEU A 3 6.46 -32.41 10.91
N ARG A 4 5.39 -32.34 11.69
CA ARG A 4 4.21 -31.57 11.30
C ARG A 4 4.50 -30.08 11.54
N LYS A 5 4.56 -29.31 10.44
CA LYS A 5 4.59 -27.86 10.53
C LYS A 5 3.15 -27.37 10.55
N THR A 6 2.76 -26.75 11.63
CA THR A 6 1.44 -26.13 11.77
C THR A 6 1.62 -24.63 11.73
N PHE A 7 0.84 -23.97 10.89
CA PHE A 7 0.74 -22.51 10.88
C PHE A 7 -0.26 -22.07 11.96
N ILE A 8 0.18 -21.22 12.88
CA ILE A 8 -0.67 -20.65 13.90
C ILE A 8 -0.80 -19.14 13.63
N PRO A 9 -1.97 -18.67 13.13
CA PRO A 9 -2.15 -17.23 12.92
C PRO A 9 -2.25 -16.50 14.24
N GLU A 10 -1.52 -15.41 14.39
CA GLU A 10 -1.54 -14.55 15.57
C GLU A 10 -2.47 -13.35 15.39
N SER A 11 -2.62 -12.89 14.15
CA SER A 11 -3.50 -11.78 13.83
C SER A 11 -3.98 -11.88 12.39
N ASP A 12 -5.08 -11.19 12.13
CA ASP A 12 -5.65 -11.03 10.80
C ASP A 12 -5.97 -9.55 10.61
N GLN A 13 -5.49 -8.95 9.53
CA GLN A 13 -5.77 -7.56 9.22
C GLN A 13 -5.78 -7.32 7.72
N ALA A 14 -6.62 -6.38 7.28
CA ALA A 14 -6.57 -5.92 5.91
C ALA A 14 -5.25 -5.18 5.64
N VAL A 15 -4.65 -5.44 4.49
CA VAL A 15 -3.40 -4.79 4.08
C VAL A 15 -3.67 -3.39 3.55
N ASP A 16 -4.84 -3.16 2.96
CA ASP A 16 -5.23 -1.88 2.39
C ASP A 16 -6.75 -1.69 2.48
N TYR A 17 -7.19 -0.46 2.63
CA TYR A 17 -8.62 -0.11 2.72
C TYR A 17 -9.12 0.62 1.46
N GLY A 18 -8.30 0.73 0.43
CA GLY A 18 -8.69 1.29 -0.85
C GLY A 18 -9.50 0.32 -1.71
N ILE A 19 -9.85 0.76 -2.91
CA ILE A 19 -10.67 -0.03 -3.84
C ILE A 19 -9.90 -1.27 -4.29
N ASP A 20 -8.64 -1.11 -4.68
CA ASP A 20 -7.80 -2.18 -5.22
C ASP A 20 -6.39 -2.12 -4.67
N PHE A 21 -5.92 -3.22 -4.13
CA PHE A 21 -4.53 -3.45 -3.77
C PHE A 21 -4.25 -4.94 -3.89
N TYR A 22 -3.56 -5.34 -4.95
CA TYR A 22 -3.45 -6.74 -5.32
C TYR A 22 -2.02 -7.13 -5.72
N ALA A 23 -1.73 -8.40 -5.58
CA ALA A 23 -0.45 -9.01 -5.97
C ALA A 23 0.76 -8.27 -5.40
N MET A 24 0.66 -7.81 -4.14
CA MET A 24 1.76 -7.11 -3.49
C MET A 24 3.01 -7.98 -3.41
N GLN A 25 4.15 -7.36 -3.59
CA GLN A 25 5.46 -7.98 -3.44
C GLN A 25 6.29 -7.18 -2.45
N THR A 26 7.20 -7.87 -1.77
CA THR A 26 8.10 -7.21 -0.82
C THR A 26 9.54 -7.54 -1.15
N VAL A 27 10.43 -6.60 -0.84
CA VAL A 27 11.87 -6.74 -1.02
C VAL A 27 12.58 -6.14 0.19
N GLU A 28 13.70 -6.74 0.58
CA GLU A 28 14.58 -6.16 1.58
C GLU A 28 15.51 -5.15 0.90
N ALA A 29 15.49 -3.91 1.38
CA ALA A 29 16.39 -2.86 0.93
C ALA A 29 17.79 -3.06 1.53
N PRO A 30 18.85 -2.50 0.90
CA PRO A 30 20.22 -2.65 1.41
C PRO A 30 20.43 -2.18 2.85
N ASP A 31 19.62 -1.27 3.34
CA ASP A 31 19.65 -0.75 4.71
C ASP A 31 18.79 -1.57 5.70
N GLY A 32 18.25 -2.70 5.26
CA GLY A 32 17.47 -3.61 6.10
C GLY A 32 15.98 -3.32 6.16
N ARG A 33 15.50 -2.25 5.52
CA ARG A 33 14.06 -1.98 5.45
C ARG A 33 13.34 -3.02 4.59
N ARG A 34 12.14 -3.40 4.98
CA ARG A 34 11.24 -4.21 4.15
C ARG A 34 10.30 -3.29 3.40
N ILE A 35 10.37 -3.32 2.08
CA ILE A 35 9.61 -2.44 1.21
C ILE A 35 8.56 -3.25 0.46
N MET A 36 7.34 -2.77 0.44
CA MET A 36 6.21 -3.38 -0.26
C MET A 36 5.68 -2.46 -1.35
N ILE A 37 5.32 -3.03 -2.48
CA ILE A 37 4.59 -2.35 -3.54
C ILE A 37 3.45 -3.26 -4.00
N GLY A 38 2.31 -2.67 -4.34
CA GLY A 38 1.14 -3.42 -4.77
C GLY A 38 0.53 -2.84 -6.05
N TRP A 39 -0.22 -3.67 -6.74
CA TRP A 39 -0.95 -3.29 -7.93
C TRP A 39 -2.32 -2.73 -7.52
N MET A 40 -2.57 -1.46 -7.86
CA MET A 40 -3.84 -0.79 -7.55
C MET A 40 -4.88 -1.05 -8.62
N GLN A 41 -5.13 -2.31 -8.89
CA GLN A 41 -6.04 -2.81 -9.90
C GLN A 41 -6.43 -4.25 -9.56
N ASN A 42 -7.37 -4.83 -10.28
CA ASN A 42 -7.74 -6.23 -10.14
C ASN A 42 -7.97 -6.88 -11.51
N TRP A 43 -8.06 -8.19 -11.54
CA TRP A 43 -8.23 -8.95 -12.77
C TRP A 43 -9.58 -8.72 -13.46
N ASP A 44 -10.62 -8.40 -12.70
CA ASP A 44 -11.97 -8.21 -13.24
C ASP A 44 -12.08 -6.90 -14.03
N THR A 45 -11.29 -5.89 -13.67
CA THR A 45 -11.35 -4.56 -14.30
C THR A 45 -10.14 -4.23 -15.17
N CYS A 46 -9.06 -5.00 -15.08
CA CYS A 46 -7.80 -4.66 -15.76
C CYS A 46 -7.90 -4.69 -17.28
N SER A 47 -8.83 -5.47 -17.84
CA SER A 47 -9.05 -5.52 -19.28
C SER A 47 -10.06 -4.48 -19.78
N ASN A 48 -10.74 -3.81 -18.88
CA ASN A 48 -11.77 -2.82 -19.21
C ASN A 48 -11.17 -1.42 -19.38
N ASN A 49 -10.25 -1.30 -20.32
CA ASN A 49 -9.75 0.01 -20.69
C ASN A 49 -10.84 0.79 -21.44
N ARG A 50 -11.85 1.25 -20.68
CA ARG A 50 -13.01 1.96 -21.20
C ARG A 50 -12.82 3.48 -21.22
N ILE A 51 -11.63 3.96 -20.93
CA ILE A 51 -11.33 5.39 -21.05
C ILE A 51 -10.98 5.65 -22.52
N PRO A 52 -11.91 6.21 -23.33
CA PRO A 52 -11.73 6.28 -24.79
C PRO A 52 -10.54 7.14 -25.24
N LYS A 53 -9.93 7.89 -24.34
CA LYS A 53 -8.80 8.79 -24.62
C LYS A 53 -7.64 8.62 -23.64
N GLY A 54 -7.67 7.58 -22.81
CA GLY A 54 -6.59 7.28 -21.88
C GLY A 54 -5.35 6.77 -22.60
N LYS A 55 -4.18 7.30 -22.27
CA LYS A 55 -2.91 6.84 -22.82
C LYS A 55 -2.27 5.73 -22.01
N TRP A 56 -2.78 5.47 -20.82
CA TRP A 56 -2.28 4.44 -19.91
C TRP A 56 -3.42 3.89 -19.06
N PHE A 57 -3.20 2.74 -18.48
CA PHE A 57 -4.17 2.07 -17.64
C PHE A 57 -3.45 1.29 -16.52
N GLY A 58 -4.02 1.34 -15.32
CA GLY A 58 -3.44 0.71 -14.15
C GLY A 58 -2.36 1.56 -13.49
N GLN A 59 -2.10 1.27 -12.23
CA GLN A 59 -1.07 1.97 -11.47
C GLN A 59 -0.57 1.09 -10.34
N MET A 60 0.66 1.36 -9.90
CA MET A 60 1.25 0.75 -8.71
C MET A 60 1.08 1.69 -7.52
N SER A 61 1.06 1.12 -6.33
CA SER A 61 1.06 1.93 -5.12
C SER A 61 2.39 2.66 -4.93
N ILE A 62 2.36 3.71 -4.11
CA ILE A 62 3.59 4.23 -3.53
C ILE A 62 4.25 3.10 -2.74
N PRO A 63 5.58 2.90 -2.85
CA PRO A 63 6.28 1.93 -2.03
C PRO A 63 6.11 2.24 -0.54
N ARG A 64 5.97 1.19 0.27
CA ARG A 64 5.69 1.29 1.70
C ARG A 64 6.77 0.58 2.50
N GLU A 65 7.28 1.23 3.53
CA GLU A 65 8.12 0.58 4.54
C GLU A 65 7.23 -0.20 5.49
N LEU A 66 7.59 -1.46 5.72
CA LEU A 66 6.85 -2.36 6.61
C LEU A 66 7.59 -2.53 7.93
N SER A 67 6.83 -2.57 9.01
CA SER A 67 7.31 -2.96 10.33
C SER A 67 6.22 -3.69 11.09
N ILE A 68 6.61 -4.33 12.19
CA ILE A 68 5.66 -5.02 13.07
C ILE A 68 5.70 -4.31 14.43
N LYS A 69 4.54 -3.99 14.95
CA LYS A 69 4.38 -3.42 16.28
C LYS A 69 3.17 -4.06 16.96
N ASP A 70 3.38 -4.61 18.15
CA ASP A 70 2.33 -5.27 18.94
C ASP A 70 1.55 -6.33 18.13
N GLY A 71 2.29 -7.13 17.33
CA GLY A 71 1.71 -8.17 16.49
C GLY A 71 0.97 -7.67 15.26
N ARG A 72 1.02 -6.37 14.96
CA ARG A 72 0.35 -5.77 13.81
C ARG A 72 1.34 -5.26 12.78
N LEU A 73 0.97 -5.40 11.52
CA LEU A 73 1.71 -4.83 10.40
C LEU A 73 1.50 -3.31 10.38
N ILE A 74 2.60 -2.58 10.43
CA ILE A 74 2.63 -1.12 10.26
C ILE A 74 3.18 -0.81 8.89
N GLN A 75 2.52 0.10 8.20
CA GLN A 75 2.88 0.53 6.85
C GLN A 75 3.06 2.04 6.83
N LYS A 76 4.16 2.51 6.27
CA LYS A 76 4.42 3.93 6.05
C LYS A 76 4.92 4.15 4.63
N PRO A 77 4.56 5.24 3.95
CA PRO A 77 5.21 5.58 2.68
C PRO A 77 6.71 5.62 2.86
N VAL A 78 7.47 5.16 1.85
CA VAL A 78 8.93 5.20 1.93
C VAL A 78 9.42 6.63 2.20
N ARG A 79 10.42 6.76 3.06
CA ARG A 79 10.96 8.06 3.48
C ARG A 79 11.49 8.92 2.34
N GLU A 80 11.95 8.31 1.27
CA GLU A 80 12.46 9.00 0.08
C GLU A 80 11.40 9.86 -0.61
N ILE A 81 10.12 9.60 -0.39
CA ILE A 81 9.02 10.43 -0.92
C ILE A 81 9.08 11.86 -0.36
N GLU A 82 9.62 12.04 0.84
CA GLU A 82 9.77 13.37 1.42
C GLU A 82 10.68 14.26 0.59
N ASN A 83 11.62 13.68 -0.15
CA ASN A 83 12.52 14.41 -1.05
C ASN A 83 11.79 15.07 -2.24
N LEU A 84 10.57 14.63 -2.53
CA LEU A 84 9.73 15.20 -3.59
C LEU A 84 8.89 16.38 -3.12
N ARG A 85 8.89 16.67 -1.82
CA ARG A 85 8.14 17.80 -1.27
C ARG A 85 8.85 19.11 -1.62
N THR A 86 8.08 20.08 -2.12
CA THR A 86 8.58 21.42 -2.43
C THR A 86 7.93 22.44 -1.51
N ASP A 87 6.66 22.71 -1.65
CA ASP A 87 5.94 23.72 -0.87
C ASP A 87 5.00 23.05 0.11
N LYS A 88 5.31 23.13 1.40
CA LYS A 88 4.46 22.54 2.44
C LYS A 88 3.35 23.50 2.83
N VAL A 89 2.12 23.03 2.74
CA VAL A 89 0.95 23.70 3.35
C VAL A 89 0.36 22.72 4.35
N GLU A 90 0.19 23.17 5.59
CA GLU A 90 -0.31 22.34 6.67
C GLU A 90 -1.49 23.01 7.37
N TYR A 91 -2.57 22.27 7.53
CA TYR A 91 -3.77 22.68 8.26
C TYR A 91 -3.96 21.76 9.45
N LYS A 92 -4.05 22.31 10.65
CA LYS A 92 -4.31 21.55 11.89
C LYS A 92 -5.68 21.94 12.44
N ASN A 93 -6.39 20.94 12.98
CA ASN A 93 -7.68 21.13 13.63
C ASN A 93 -8.72 21.78 12.71
N VAL A 94 -8.77 21.33 11.46
CA VAL A 94 -9.68 21.86 10.45
C VAL A 94 -10.92 20.99 10.37
N THR A 95 -12.08 21.64 10.33
CA THR A 95 -13.38 20.99 10.08
C THR A 95 -13.81 21.29 8.65
N PHE A 96 -14.18 20.24 7.92
CA PHE A 96 -14.70 20.38 6.57
C PHE A 96 -16.22 20.23 6.59
N GLU A 97 -16.92 21.17 5.96
CA GLU A 97 -18.35 21.04 5.71
C GLU A 97 -18.58 20.48 4.31
N ILE A 98 -19.39 19.44 4.23
CA ILE A 98 -19.80 18.86 2.95
C ILE A 98 -21.15 19.50 2.60
N ASN A 99 -21.15 20.35 1.60
CA ASN A 99 -22.37 20.91 1.02
C ASN A 99 -22.89 19.92 -0.03
N ASN A 100 -24.08 19.38 0.22
CA ASN A 100 -24.80 18.54 -0.74
C ASN A 100 -25.47 19.41 -1.83
#